data_2b75f2451ef4a39d2f6c64a61b4fe910
#
_entry.id   2b75f2451ef4a39d2f6c64a61b4fe910
#
_cell.length_a   1.000
_cell.length_b   1.000
_cell.length_c   1.000
_cell.angle_alpha   90.00
_cell.angle_beta   90.00
_cell.angle_gamma   90.00
#
_symmetry.space_group_name_H-M   'P 1'
#
loop_
_entity.id
_entity.type
_entity.pdbx_description
1 polymer ?
#
loop_
_entity_poly.entity_id
_entity_poly.type
_entity_poly.pdbx_seq_one_letter_code
_entity_poly.pdbx_strand_id
1 'polypeptide(L)'
;ITLAVLREARIDENRTPFSPTQISNLLNKFSNLKIIVQPSKRRCFKDKDYLKAGAQITDNLSSADIIFGVKEVDISTLIKDKTYLFFSHTSKVRQYIGQVIKDKAIIYKKELLKEVIKKNITLIDYENIRDASGEGYRYLGFGRFAGIIGTYNTLNLYLKLYNKQPLPRAFEINNYEQIKKLISKQNFNKLKILVTGSGRA
;
A
#
# COMPACT_ATOMS: atom_id res chain seq x y z
N ILE A 1 11.16 7.90 20.16
CA ILE A 1 10.21 8.02 19.06
C ILE A 1 9.48 6.69 18.91
N THR A 2 8.16 6.75 18.75
CA THR A 2 7.33 5.56 18.53
C THR A 2 6.74 5.62 17.11
N LEU A 3 7.09 4.63 16.28
CA LEU A 3 6.48 4.42 14.97
C LEU A 3 5.34 3.43 15.07
N ALA A 4 4.30 3.64 14.30
CA ALA A 4 3.18 2.70 14.21
C ALA A 4 2.96 2.21 12.78
N VAL A 5 2.60 0.93 12.63
CA VAL A 5 2.12 0.33 11.39
C VAL A 5 0.62 0.12 11.51
N LEU A 6 -0.13 0.82 10.68
CA LEU A 6 -1.58 0.78 10.64
C LEU A 6 -2.08 -0.54 10.03
N ARG A 7 -3.22 -1.03 10.49
CA ARG A 7 -3.99 -2.07 9.80
C ARG A 7 -4.75 -1.40 8.64
N GLU A 8 -4.53 -1.88 7.43
CA GLU A 8 -5.23 -1.37 6.25
C GLU A 8 -6.75 -1.56 6.36
N ALA A 9 -7.50 -0.52 6.06
CA ALA A 9 -8.96 -0.55 6.09
C ALA A 9 -9.54 -1.32 4.89
N ARG A 10 -8.90 -1.26 3.72
CA ARG A 10 -9.35 -1.90 2.50
C ARG A 10 -9.25 -3.42 2.58
N ILE A 11 -10.31 -4.11 2.12
CA ILE A 11 -10.40 -5.57 2.15
C ILE A 11 -9.40 -6.25 1.19
N ASP A 12 -9.01 -5.56 0.13
CA ASP A 12 -8.10 -6.03 -0.92
C ASP A 12 -6.65 -5.53 -0.73
N GLU A 13 -6.32 -4.89 0.41
CA GLU A 13 -4.99 -4.40 0.70
C GLU A 13 -4.31 -5.27 1.77
N ASN A 14 -3.36 -6.08 1.34
CA ASN A 14 -2.58 -6.98 2.19
C ASN A 14 -1.13 -6.50 2.37
N ARG A 15 -0.74 -5.44 1.67
CA ARG A 15 0.62 -4.87 1.79
C ARG A 15 0.79 -4.17 3.13
N THR A 16 2.04 -3.86 3.45
CA THR A 16 2.42 -3.19 4.68
C THR A 16 3.59 -2.24 4.41
N PRO A 17 3.71 -1.13 5.13
CA PRO A 17 4.83 -0.22 4.98
C PRO A 17 6.19 -0.85 5.30
N PHE A 18 6.23 -1.76 6.27
CA PHE A 18 7.45 -2.42 6.73
C PHE A 18 7.27 -3.92 6.85
N SER A 19 8.24 -4.68 6.35
CA SER A 19 8.36 -6.11 6.64
C SER A 19 8.93 -6.33 8.06
N PRO A 20 8.74 -7.52 8.67
CA PRO A 20 9.36 -7.84 9.95
C PRO A 20 10.89 -7.67 9.94
N THR A 21 11.56 -8.03 8.86
CA THR A 21 13.02 -7.85 8.72
C THR A 21 13.41 -6.37 8.75
N GLN A 22 12.66 -5.50 8.07
CA GLN A 22 12.92 -4.05 8.10
C GLN A 22 12.71 -3.48 9.51
N ILE A 23 11.69 -3.95 10.24
CA ILE A 23 11.46 -3.56 11.63
C ILE A 23 12.64 -3.97 12.52
N SER A 24 13.11 -5.21 12.42
CA SER A 24 14.28 -5.67 13.17
C SER A 24 15.51 -4.81 12.88
N ASN A 25 15.77 -4.51 11.60
CA ASN A 25 16.87 -3.65 11.19
C ASN A 25 16.78 -2.23 11.75
N LEU A 26 15.57 -1.65 11.78
CA LEU A 26 15.33 -0.32 12.35
C LEU A 26 15.58 -0.31 13.86
N LEU A 27 15.06 -1.29 14.59
CA LEU A 27 15.24 -1.40 16.04
C LEU A 27 16.70 -1.65 16.43
N ASN A 28 17.44 -2.42 15.63
CA ASN A 28 18.88 -2.63 15.84
C ASN A 28 19.70 -1.37 15.56
N LYS A 29 19.26 -0.54 14.60
CA LYS A 29 19.97 0.68 14.23
C LYS A 29 19.70 1.86 15.17
N PHE A 30 18.51 1.92 15.77
CA PHE A 30 18.06 3.05 16.55
C PHE A 30 17.57 2.61 17.93
N SER A 31 18.41 2.72 18.95
CA SER A 31 18.15 2.24 20.33
C SER A 31 16.93 2.89 21.00
N ASN A 32 16.61 4.13 20.64
CA ASN A 32 15.47 4.88 21.21
C ASN A 32 14.18 4.75 20.41
N LEU A 33 14.15 3.82 19.42
CA LEU A 33 12.99 3.60 18.58
C LEU A 33 12.08 2.53 19.21
N LYS A 34 10.78 2.82 19.24
CA LYS A 34 9.74 1.83 19.54
C LYS A 34 8.87 1.64 18.30
N ILE A 35 8.48 0.42 18.01
CA ILE A 35 7.59 0.13 16.89
C ILE A 35 6.39 -0.66 17.37
N ILE A 36 5.21 -0.14 17.10
CA ILE A 36 3.92 -0.78 17.37
C ILE A 36 3.25 -1.13 16.04
N VAL A 37 2.56 -2.25 16.02
CA VAL A 37 1.89 -2.75 14.81
C VAL A 37 0.47 -3.15 15.18
N GLN A 38 -0.53 -2.62 14.48
CA GLN A 38 -1.90 -3.07 14.69
C GLN A 38 -2.08 -4.52 14.23
N PRO A 39 -2.80 -5.36 14.99
CA PRO A 39 -3.03 -6.75 14.61
C PRO A 39 -3.82 -6.83 13.30
N SER A 40 -3.46 -7.77 12.41
CA SER A 40 -4.14 -7.94 11.13
C SER A 40 -4.12 -9.38 10.65
N LYS A 41 -5.29 -9.94 10.40
CA LYS A 41 -5.43 -11.30 9.81
C LYS A 41 -5.10 -11.32 8.30
N ARG A 42 -5.17 -10.17 7.62
CA ARG A 42 -5.03 -10.06 6.15
C ARG A 42 -3.63 -9.66 5.68
N ARG A 43 -2.85 -9.00 6.54
CA ARG A 43 -1.51 -8.55 6.18
C ARG A 43 -0.65 -9.70 5.65
N CYS A 44 0.15 -9.45 4.62
CA CYS A 44 1.02 -10.45 3.99
C CYS A 44 2.05 -11.09 4.95
N PHE A 45 2.39 -10.41 6.06
CA PHE A 45 3.17 -10.96 7.17
C PHE A 45 2.29 -11.16 8.41
N LYS A 46 2.54 -12.21 9.17
CA LYS A 46 1.76 -12.54 10.38
C LYS A 46 2.19 -11.69 11.57
N ASP A 47 1.26 -11.41 12.49
CA ASP A 47 1.55 -10.62 13.70
C ASP A 47 2.67 -11.24 14.53
N LYS A 48 2.75 -12.58 14.62
CA LYS A 48 3.85 -13.30 15.29
C LYS A 48 5.24 -12.99 14.71
N ASP A 49 5.33 -12.68 13.41
CA ASP A 49 6.62 -12.38 12.78
C ASP A 49 7.10 -10.97 13.17
N TYR A 50 6.16 -10.05 13.36
CA TYR A 50 6.44 -8.71 13.90
C TYR A 50 6.83 -8.74 15.37
N LEU A 51 6.18 -9.58 16.19
CA LEU A 51 6.58 -9.81 17.58
C LEU A 51 8.02 -10.34 17.67
N LYS A 52 8.37 -11.32 16.84
CA LYS A 52 9.75 -11.85 16.77
C LYS A 52 10.76 -10.80 16.31
N ALA A 53 10.33 -9.85 15.50
CA ALA A 53 11.16 -8.73 15.04
C ALA A 53 11.35 -7.62 16.10
N GLY A 54 10.71 -7.75 17.27
CA GLY A 54 10.80 -6.79 18.37
C GLY A 54 9.71 -5.72 18.40
N ALA A 55 8.71 -5.78 17.52
CA ALA A 55 7.58 -4.87 17.57
C ALA A 55 6.55 -5.27 18.63
N GLN A 56 5.83 -4.32 19.18
CA GLN A 56 4.66 -4.54 20.01
C GLN A 56 3.39 -4.65 19.15
N ILE A 57 2.55 -5.65 19.41
CA ILE A 57 1.24 -5.77 18.74
C ILE A 57 0.16 -5.17 19.64
N THR A 58 -0.55 -4.14 19.13
CA THR A 58 -1.65 -3.49 19.84
C THR A 58 -2.59 -2.76 18.87
N ASP A 59 -3.88 -2.72 19.18
CA ASP A 59 -4.85 -1.91 18.45
C ASP A 59 -4.73 -0.40 18.80
N ASN A 60 -4.21 -0.08 19.97
CA ASN A 60 -4.08 1.30 20.43
C ASN A 60 -2.81 1.94 19.89
N LEU A 61 -2.97 2.95 19.03
CA LEU A 61 -1.88 3.73 18.44
C LEU A 61 -1.68 5.11 19.08
N SER A 62 -2.32 5.41 20.21
CA SER A 62 -2.28 6.75 20.84
C SER A 62 -0.87 7.18 21.23
N SER A 63 0.00 6.24 21.57
CA SER A 63 1.41 6.50 21.93
C SER A 63 2.34 6.70 20.72
N ALA A 64 1.86 6.48 19.49
CA ALA A 64 2.67 6.67 18.30
C ALA A 64 2.91 8.16 18.02
N ASP A 65 4.11 8.50 17.58
CA ASP A 65 4.46 9.81 17.04
C ASP A 65 4.17 9.88 15.54
N ILE A 66 4.52 8.79 14.83
CA ILE A 66 4.40 8.66 13.38
C ILE A 66 3.67 7.36 13.03
N ILE A 67 2.63 7.45 12.22
CA ILE A 67 1.76 6.34 11.83
C ILE A 67 1.87 6.09 10.33
N PHE A 68 2.24 4.89 9.95
CA PHE A 68 2.44 4.46 8.58
C PHE A 68 1.32 3.55 8.11
N GLY A 69 0.73 3.89 6.97
CA GLY A 69 -0.19 3.04 6.20
C GLY A 69 0.27 2.89 4.76
N VAL A 70 -0.47 2.15 3.96
CA VAL A 70 -0.26 2.05 2.50
C VAL A 70 -1.33 2.82 1.77
N LYS A 71 -2.60 2.53 2.06
CA LYS A 71 -3.78 3.13 1.40
C LYS A 71 -4.51 4.09 2.32
N GLU A 72 -5.58 4.66 1.78
CA GLU A 72 -6.45 5.56 2.50
C GLU A 72 -6.94 4.95 3.82
N VAL A 73 -6.88 5.73 4.88
CA VAL A 73 -7.26 5.32 6.24
C VAL A 73 -8.76 5.55 6.49
N ASP A 74 -9.32 4.85 7.45
CA ASP A 74 -10.65 5.19 7.94
C ASP A 74 -10.59 6.53 8.70
N ILE A 75 -11.32 7.53 8.21
CA ILE A 75 -11.34 8.89 8.73
C ILE A 75 -11.71 8.91 10.22
N SER A 76 -12.61 8.03 10.66
CA SER A 76 -13.04 7.92 12.05
C SER A 76 -11.92 7.51 13.01
N THR A 77 -10.90 6.81 12.50
CA THR A 77 -9.77 6.29 13.31
C THR A 77 -8.58 7.23 13.39
N LEU A 78 -8.62 8.37 12.70
CA LEU A 78 -7.55 9.35 12.74
C LEU A 78 -7.35 9.94 14.14
N ILE A 79 -6.12 9.94 14.61
CA ILE A 79 -5.72 10.44 15.93
C ILE A 79 -5.17 11.85 15.78
N LYS A 80 -5.66 12.76 16.63
CA LYS A 80 -5.25 14.17 16.66
C LYS A 80 -3.75 14.34 16.96
N ASP A 81 -3.14 15.41 16.41
CA ASP A 81 -1.75 15.82 16.67
C ASP A 81 -0.69 14.74 16.31
N LYS A 82 -0.97 13.88 15.33
CA LYS A 82 -0.04 12.84 14.87
C LYS A 82 0.48 13.10 13.46
N THR A 83 1.60 12.48 13.14
CA THR A 83 2.13 12.44 11.77
C THR A 83 1.70 11.15 11.09
N TYR A 84 1.10 11.26 9.89
CA TYR A 84 0.66 10.12 9.08
C TYR A 84 1.40 10.07 7.74
N LEU A 85 1.81 8.87 7.32
CA LEU A 85 2.39 8.59 6.02
C LEU A 85 1.61 7.50 5.30
N PHE A 86 0.96 7.83 4.19
CA PHE A 86 0.25 6.87 3.31
C PHE A 86 -0.06 7.51 1.95
N PHE A 87 -0.55 6.72 0.97
CA PHE A 87 -1.07 7.24 -0.30
C PHE A 87 -2.47 7.81 -0.10
N SER A 88 -2.56 9.08 0.25
CA SER A 88 -3.84 9.76 0.53
C SER A 88 -4.58 10.17 -0.74
N HIS A 89 -3.85 10.44 -1.81
CA HIS A 89 -4.38 10.98 -3.07
C HIS A 89 -5.21 12.27 -2.90
N THR A 90 -5.04 13.00 -1.80
CA THR A 90 -5.81 14.21 -1.50
C THR A 90 -5.51 15.35 -2.47
N SER A 91 -4.33 15.39 -3.07
CA SER A 91 -3.97 16.37 -4.11
C SER A 91 -4.93 16.35 -5.31
N LYS A 92 -5.59 15.22 -5.58
CA LYS A 92 -6.59 15.09 -6.67
C LYS A 92 -7.85 15.93 -6.44
N VAL A 93 -8.14 16.32 -5.20
CA VAL A 93 -9.29 17.18 -4.88
C VAL A 93 -9.15 18.57 -5.51
N ARG A 94 -7.91 19.05 -5.72
CA ARG A 94 -7.65 20.36 -6.31
C ARG A 94 -8.34 20.57 -7.66
N GLN A 95 -8.50 19.51 -8.45
CA GLN A 95 -9.15 19.56 -9.77
C GLN A 95 -10.65 19.84 -9.71
N TYR A 96 -11.26 19.70 -8.53
CA TYR A 96 -12.71 19.81 -8.31
C TYR A 96 -13.10 21.02 -7.46
N ILE A 97 -12.17 21.99 -7.25
CA ILE A 97 -12.48 23.21 -6.51
C ILE A 97 -13.55 24.00 -7.28
N GLY A 98 -14.62 24.38 -6.58
CA GLY A 98 -15.75 25.11 -7.17
C GLY A 98 -16.75 24.26 -7.96
N GLN A 99 -16.56 22.93 -8.01
CA GLN A 99 -17.45 22.01 -8.73
C GLN A 99 -18.33 21.20 -7.78
N VAL A 100 -19.50 20.76 -8.27
CA VAL A 100 -20.34 19.78 -7.58
C VAL A 100 -19.74 18.39 -7.77
N ILE A 101 -19.27 17.78 -6.68
CA ILE A 101 -18.60 16.47 -6.70
C ILE A 101 -19.64 15.38 -6.46
N LYS A 102 -19.83 14.49 -7.44
CA LYS A 102 -20.66 13.27 -7.32
C LYS A 102 -19.84 11.99 -7.11
N ASP A 103 -18.55 12.00 -7.44
CA ASP A 103 -17.65 10.86 -7.26
C ASP A 103 -17.38 10.64 -5.77
N LYS A 104 -17.83 9.47 -5.26
CA LYS A 104 -17.67 9.08 -3.85
C LYS A 104 -16.19 9.02 -3.43
N ALA A 105 -15.28 8.63 -4.32
CA ALA A 105 -13.85 8.58 -4.00
C ALA A 105 -13.26 10.00 -3.83
N ILE A 106 -13.73 10.98 -4.59
CA ILE A 106 -13.31 12.37 -4.44
C ILE A 106 -13.94 13.00 -3.20
N ILE A 107 -15.22 12.70 -2.93
CA ILE A 107 -15.90 13.14 -1.69
C ILE A 107 -15.11 12.64 -0.46
N TYR A 108 -14.76 11.35 -0.44
CA TYR A 108 -13.96 10.77 0.65
C TYR A 108 -12.63 11.53 0.84
N LYS A 109 -11.89 11.80 -0.23
CA LYS A 109 -10.60 12.53 -0.16
C LYS A 109 -10.77 13.95 0.38
N LYS A 110 -11.87 14.62 0.01
CA LYS A 110 -12.20 15.95 0.53
C LYS A 110 -12.49 15.90 2.03
N GLU A 111 -13.27 14.92 2.48
CA GLU A 111 -13.58 14.75 3.91
C GLU A 111 -12.34 14.32 4.71
N LEU A 112 -11.49 13.44 4.16
CA LEU A 112 -10.20 13.10 4.74
C LEU A 112 -9.33 14.35 4.96
N LEU A 113 -9.21 15.20 3.95
CA LEU A 113 -8.40 16.42 4.07
C LEU A 113 -8.95 17.38 5.12
N LYS A 114 -10.27 17.54 5.19
CA LYS A 114 -10.92 18.36 6.25
C LYS A 114 -10.59 17.82 7.65
N GLU A 115 -10.71 16.51 7.84
CA GLU A 115 -10.46 15.91 9.15
C GLU A 115 -8.98 15.95 9.54
N VAL A 116 -8.06 15.81 8.58
CA VAL A 116 -6.63 16.00 8.76
C VAL A 116 -6.34 17.41 9.31
N ILE A 117 -6.93 18.45 8.69
CA ILE A 117 -6.77 19.85 9.13
C ILE A 117 -7.39 20.05 10.51
N LYS A 118 -8.63 19.59 10.73
CA LYS A 118 -9.37 19.72 11.98
C LYS A 118 -8.65 19.06 13.16
N LYS A 119 -8.00 17.93 12.93
CA LYS A 119 -7.26 17.16 13.95
C LYS A 119 -5.79 17.59 14.07
N ASN A 120 -5.36 18.66 13.40
CA ASN A 120 -3.98 19.12 13.42
C ASN A 120 -2.98 18.00 13.08
N ILE A 121 -3.28 17.19 12.06
CA ILE A 121 -2.47 16.07 11.61
C ILE A 121 -1.43 16.56 10.60
N THR A 122 -0.18 16.14 10.75
CA THR A 122 0.84 16.28 9.70
C THR A 122 0.67 15.11 8.73
N LEU A 123 0.19 15.38 7.50
CA LEU A 123 0.04 14.37 6.47
C LEU A 123 1.19 14.43 5.47
N ILE A 124 1.94 13.34 5.36
CA ILE A 124 2.98 13.14 4.34
C ILE A 124 2.44 12.13 3.32
N ASP A 125 1.98 12.61 2.18
CA ASP A 125 1.52 11.74 1.11
C ASP A 125 2.71 11.15 0.35
N TYR A 126 2.81 9.82 0.31
CA TYR A 126 3.84 9.11 -0.45
C TYR A 126 3.89 9.50 -1.93
N GLU A 127 2.77 9.94 -2.51
CA GLU A 127 2.71 10.37 -3.91
C GLU A 127 3.54 11.62 -4.17
N ASN A 128 3.77 12.43 -3.14
CA ASN A 128 4.48 13.70 -3.22
C ASN A 128 5.95 13.61 -2.80
N ILE A 129 6.42 12.45 -2.32
CA ILE A 129 7.84 12.24 -2.02
C ILE A 129 8.57 11.99 -3.32
N ARG A 130 9.45 12.93 -3.69
CA ARG A 130 10.22 12.92 -4.92
C ARG A 130 11.70 12.87 -4.61
N ASP A 131 12.49 12.38 -5.56
CA ASP A 131 13.94 12.42 -5.43
C ASP A 131 14.47 13.86 -5.54
N ALA A 132 15.67 14.08 -5.00
CA ALA A 132 16.34 15.38 -5.02
C ALA A 132 17.10 15.63 -6.33
N SER A 133 17.10 14.70 -7.29
CA SER A 133 17.85 14.79 -8.55
C SER A 133 17.33 15.84 -9.52
N GLY A 134 16.18 16.47 -9.23
CA GLY A 134 15.55 17.49 -10.09
C GLY A 134 14.70 16.90 -11.21
N GLU A 135 14.77 15.61 -11.49
CA GLU A 135 13.93 14.96 -12.50
C GLU A 135 12.48 14.71 -11.99
N GLY A 136 12.24 14.94 -10.69
CA GLY A 136 10.91 14.87 -10.08
C GLY A 136 10.30 13.46 -10.02
N TYR A 137 11.11 12.42 -10.12
CA TYR A 137 10.64 11.06 -10.00
C TYR A 137 10.09 10.79 -8.61
N ARG A 138 8.97 10.07 -8.54
CA ARG A 138 8.43 9.61 -7.26
C ARG A 138 9.38 8.61 -6.63
N TYR A 139 9.75 8.86 -5.37
CA TYR A 139 10.59 7.94 -4.59
C TYR A 139 9.87 6.62 -4.32
N LEU A 140 8.58 6.71 -4.00
CA LEU A 140 7.70 5.56 -3.78
C LEU A 140 6.72 5.41 -4.94
N GLY A 141 6.86 4.33 -5.68
CA GLY A 141 6.00 4.03 -6.81
C GLY A 141 5.94 2.52 -7.09
N PHE A 142 4.77 2.06 -7.51
CA PHE A 142 4.52 0.64 -7.79
C PHE A 142 4.33 0.35 -9.29
N GLY A 143 4.78 1.24 -10.19
CA GLY A 143 4.61 1.09 -11.65
C GLY A 143 5.08 -0.27 -12.15
N ARG A 144 6.29 -0.70 -11.80
CA ARG A 144 6.82 -2.02 -12.17
C ARG A 144 5.89 -3.16 -11.72
N PHE A 145 5.43 -3.13 -10.50
CA PHE A 145 4.53 -4.17 -9.98
C PHE A 145 3.13 -4.07 -10.60
N ALA A 146 2.66 -2.86 -10.94
CA ALA A 146 1.42 -2.69 -11.67
C ALA A 146 1.47 -3.36 -13.05
N GLY A 147 2.58 -3.21 -13.78
CA GLY A 147 2.81 -3.89 -15.05
C GLY A 147 2.84 -5.42 -14.92
N ILE A 148 3.56 -5.93 -13.91
CA ILE A 148 3.61 -7.38 -13.62
C ILE A 148 2.21 -7.93 -13.33
N ILE A 149 1.44 -7.26 -12.46
CA ILE A 149 0.09 -7.69 -12.11
C ILE A 149 -0.89 -7.50 -13.27
N GLY A 150 -0.74 -6.44 -14.07
CA GLY A 150 -1.51 -6.24 -15.30
C GLY A 150 -1.31 -7.40 -16.28
N THR A 151 -0.06 -7.78 -16.53
CA THR A 151 0.27 -8.94 -17.38
C THR A 151 -0.29 -10.25 -16.79
N TYR A 152 -0.12 -10.47 -15.49
CA TYR A 152 -0.69 -11.63 -14.82
C TYR A 152 -2.21 -11.73 -15.00
N ASN A 153 -2.92 -10.63 -14.80
CA ASN A 153 -4.37 -10.59 -14.96
C ASN A 153 -4.79 -10.82 -16.42
N THR A 154 -4.03 -10.29 -17.38
CA THR A 154 -4.27 -10.52 -18.82
C THR A 154 -4.13 -12.00 -19.18
N LEU A 155 -3.06 -12.65 -18.68
CA LEU A 155 -2.88 -14.10 -18.88
C LEU A 155 -3.97 -14.91 -18.21
N ASN A 156 -4.41 -14.53 -17.02
CA ASN A 156 -5.51 -15.18 -16.33
C ASN A 156 -6.85 -15.02 -17.08
N LEU A 157 -7.10 -13.83 -17.65
CA LEU A 157 -8.27 -13.62 -18.53
C LEU A 157 -8.21 -14.50 -19.77
N TYR A 158 -7.03 -14.62 -20.42
CA TYR A 158 -6.83 -15.54 -21.54
C TYR A 158 -7.19 -16.97 -21.16
N LEU A 159 -6.71 -17.48 -20.01
CA LEU A 159 -7.04 -18.84 -19.56
C LEU A 159 -8.55 -19.02 -19.40
N LYS A 160 -9.25 -18.05 -18.82
CA LYS A 160 -10.72 -18.07 -18.68
C LYS A 160 -11.44 -18.08 -20.01
N LEU A 161 -11.02 -17.23 -20.95
CA LEU A 161 -11.66 -17.13 -22.28
C LEU A 161 -11.53 -18.42 -23.10
N TYR A 162 -10.46 -19.18 -22.89
CA TYR A 162 -10.23 -20.47 -23.58
C TYR A 162 -10.58 -21.68 -22.72
N ASN A 163 -11.45 -21.52 -21.71
CA ASN A 163 -11.94 -22.57 -20.82
C ASN A 163 -10.83 -23.39 -20.16
N LYS A 164 -9.67 -22.76 -19.91
CA LYS A 164 -8.58 -23.34 -19.13
C LYS A 164 -8.76 -22.99 -17.66
N GLN A 165 -8.12 -23.77 -16.78
CA GLN A 165 -8.18 -23.50 -15.35
C GLN A 165 -7.60 -22.11 -15.05
N PRO A 166 -8.37 -21.22 -14.42
CA PRO A 166 -7.90 -19.88 -14.08
C PRO A 166 -6.87 -19.93 -12.94
N LEU A 167 -5.98 -18.94 -12.95
CA LEU A 167 -5.04 -18.70 -11.86
C LEU A 167 -5.76 -18.01 -10.68
N PRO A 168 -5.25 -18.15 -9.45
CA PRO A 168 -5.72 -17.37 -8.29
C PRO A 168 -5.71 -15.87 -8.57
N ARG A 169 -6.50 -15.07 -7.85
CA ARG A 169 -6.40 -13.61 -7.96
C ARG A 169 -5.07 -13.14 -7.38
N ALA A 170 -4.49 -12.10 -7.96
CA ALA A 170 -3.16 -11.62 -7.57
C ALA A 170 -3.03 -11.28 -6.07
N PHE A 171 -4.11 -10.78 -5.43
CA PHE A 171 -4.08 -10.44 -4.00
C PHE A 171 -4.12 -11.68 -3.07
N GLU A 172 -4.45 -12.87 -3.61
CA GLU A 172 -4.43 -14.14 -2.88
C GLU A 172 -3.03 -14.78 -2.87
N ILE A 173 -2.09 -14.19 -3.62
CA ILE A 173 -0.72 -14.68 -3.80
C ILE A 173 0.22 -13.90 -2.89
N ASN A 174 1.00 -14.62 -2.08
CA ASN A 174 1.81 -13.99 -1.03
C ASN A 174 3.05 -13.24 -1.55
N ASN A 175 3.62 -13.64 -2.71
CA ASN A 175 4.84 -13.02 -3.21
C ASN A 175 5.05 -13.24 -4.72
N TYR A 176 6.01 -12.50 -5.28
CA TYR A 176 6.33 -12.52 -6.70
C TYR A 176 6.85 -13.88 -7.20
N GLU A 177 7.60 -14.63 -6.39
CA GLU A 177 8.12 -15.95 -6.76
C GLU A 177 6.98 -16.95 -6.98
N GLN A 178 5.90 -16.86 -6.19
CA GLN A 178 4.71 -17.68 -6.42
C GLN A 178 4.01 -17.31 -7.74
N ILE A 179 3.96 -16.03 -8.11
CA ILE A 179 3.43 -15.60 -9.43
C ILE A 179 4.23 -16.26 -10.55
N LYS A 180 5.56 -16.17 -10.51
CA LYS A 180 6.43 -16.80 -11.51
C LYS A 180 6.18 -18.31 -11.62
N LYS A 181 6.11 -19.00 -10.48
CA LYS A 181 5.86 -20.44 -10.41
C LYS A 181 4.48 -20.83 -10.95
N LEU A 182 3.46 -20.01 -10.73
CA LEU A 182 2.11 -20.26 -11.26
C LEU A 182 2.07 -20.10 -12.79
N ILE A 183 2.71 -19.05 -13.30
CA ILE A 183 2.78 -18.79 -14.76
C ILE A 183 3.61 -19.86 -15.47
N SER A 184 4.76 -20.25 -14.92
CA SER A 184 5.65 -21.24 -15.55
C SER A 184 5.02 -22.64 -15.70
N LYS A 185 4.00 -22.94 -14.91
CA LYS A 185 3.23 -24.20 -15.03
C LYS A 185 2.17 -24.17 -16.14
N GLN A 186 1.90 -23.01 -16.72
CA GLN A 186 0.91 -22.85 -17.77
C GLN A 186 1.53 -23.03 -19.14
N ASN A 187 0.78 -23.63 -20.04
CA ASN A 187 1.18 -23.73 -21.44
C ASN A 187 0.56 -22.57 -22.24
N PHE A 188 1.40 -21.61 -22.60
CA PHE A 188 1.06 -20.48 -23.45
C PHE A 188 1.63 -20.62 -24.87
N ASN A 189 1.97 -21.82 -25.31
CA ASN A 189 2.44 -22.08 -26.67
C ASN A 189 1.46 -21.48 -27.69
N LYS A 190 1.96 -20.76 -28.67
CA LYS A 190 1.19 -20.02 -29.69
C LYS A 190 0.51 -18.72 -29.23
N LEU A 191 0.65 -18.31 -27.94
CA LEU A 191 0.17 -17.01 -27.51
C LEU A 191 1.14 -15.91 -28.00
N LYS A 192 0.62 -14.95 -28.78
CA LYS A 192 1.34 -13.74 -29.13
C LYS A 192 0.92 -12.61 -28.21
N ILE A 193 1.87 -11.98 -27.54
CA ILE A 193 1.62 -10.86 -26.61
C ILE A 193 2.27 -9.61 -27.20
N LEU A 194 1.50 -8.56 -27.35
CA LEU A 194 1.99 -7.23 -27.68
C LEU A 194 2.06 -6.38 -26.42
N VAL A 195 3.23 -5.85 -26.11
CA VAL A 195 3.43 -4.88 -25.03
C VAL A 195 3.68 -3.52 -25.68
N THR A 196 2.89 -2.52 -25.31
CA THR A 196 3.03 -1.15 -25.82
C THR A 196 3.57 -0.22 -24.76
N GLY A 197 4.35 0.78 -25.18
CA GLY A 197 4.96 1.75 -24.29
C GLY A 197 6.30 1.33 -23.74
N SER A 198 7.08 2.34 -23.28
CA SER A 198 8.43 2.18 -22.72
C SER A 198 8.52 2.76 -21.29
N GLY A 199 7.39 2.86 -20.60
CA GLY A 199 7.30 3.43 -19.26
C GLY A 199 7.80 2.47 -18.16
N ARG A 200 7.57 2.86 -16.90
CA ARG A 200 7.96 2.09 -15.70
C ARG A 200 6.97 0.98 -15.30
N ALA A 201 5.84 0.90 -15.99
CA ALA A 201 4.81 -0.12 -15.73
C ALA A 201 5.07 -1.40 -16.54
#